data_7b73dade56245e9a8d750230ba407358
#
_entry.id   7b73dade56245e9a8d750230ba407358
#
_cell.length_a   1.000
_cell.length_b   1.000
_cell.length_c   1.000
_cell.angle_alpha   90.00
_cell.angle_beta   90.00
_cell.angle_gamma   90.00
#
_symmetry.space_group_name_H-M   'P 1'
#
loop_
_entity.id
_entity.type
_entity.pdbx_description
1 polymer ?
#
loop_
_entity_poly.entity_id
_entity_poly.type
_entity_poly.pdbx_seq_one_letter_code
_entity_poly.pdbx_strand_id
1 'polypeptide(L)'
;MKYFLPLIFALFTLSSCGSKETKVDPAKSKTHYDLALELAQYSLYQNSLEEFDLAIKFDPGNINAYRKKGLVLFGLNQYVEAEKLFKKVISLDPENVQAYINLGMVKYSTGDKGDAKKLWEKSINMKTDDNDSKAINNIANLYKEEKNYDKAIERYQLAVKNDPINSMYMNNLADTFRLNGQLDQAMKVLQNSLKLNSAGMGTYFNLGLVYKDLKENKKALDSFKKSIQVNAALTEAYYQIAQIHLTMKNRDLALKFIEKAIEFSPKNLAYQESRKKILAL
;
A
#
# COMPACT_ATOMS: atom_id res chain seq x y z
N MET A 1 -2.09 77.48 48.82
CA MET A 1 -3.27 76.73 48.27
C MET A 1 -2.76 75.75 47.24
N LYS A 2 -2.67 74.52 47.64
CA LYS A 2 -2.21 73.41 46.74
C LYS A 2 -3.43 72.51 46.43
N TYR A 3 -3.81 72.45 45.20
CA TYR A 3 -4.91 71.59 44.79
C TYR A 3 -4.37 70.18 44.57
N PHE A 4 -4.89 69.19 45.30
CA PHE A 4 -4.71 67.76 45.08
C PHE A 4 -5.78 67.28 44.08
N LEU A 5 -5.38 66.75 42.93
CA LEU A 5 -6.25 66.01 42.04
C LEU A 5 -6.17 64.52 42.42
N PRO A 6 -7.26 63.80 42.58
CA PRO A 6 -7.21 62.35 42.75
C PRO A 6 -7.05 61.64 41.41
N LEU A 7 -6.04 60.79 41.35
CA LEU A 7 -5.85 59.81 40.22
C LEU A 7 -6.95 58.77 40.33
N ILE A 8 -7.83 58.73 39.34
CA ILE A 8 -8.78 57.65 39.15
C ILE A 8 -8.04 56.51 38.48
N PHE A 9 -7.73 55.41 39.20
CA PHE A 9 -7.27 54.15 38.63
C PHE A 9 -8.46 53.43 37.98
N ALA A 10 -8.56 53.47 36.65
CA ALA A 10 -9.47 52.63 35.91
C ALA A 10 -8.91 51.22 35.92
N LEU A 11 -9.52 50.32 36.68
CA LEU A 11 -9.31 48.89 36.61
C LEU A 11 -9.85 48.38 35.26
N PHE A 12 -8.97 48.19 34.29
CA PHE A 12 -9.26 47.39 33.11
C PHE A 12 -9.34 45.92 33.56
N THR A 13 -10.55 45.44 33.77
CA THR A 13 -10.79 43.98 33.83
C THR A 13 -10.55 43.42 32.44
N LEU A 14 -9.38 42.83 32.25
CA LEU A 14 -9.12 41.94 31.13
C LEU A 14 -10.11 40.77 31.21
N SER A 15 -11.20 40.88 30.45
CA SER A 15 -12.09 39.77 30.20
C SER A 15 -11.25 38.72 29.45
N SER A 16 -10.70 37.76 30.16
CA SER A 16 -10.11 36.55 29.60
C SER A 16 -11.21 35.83 28.81
N CYS A 17 -11.14 35.95 27.51
CA CYS A 17 -11.90 35.10 26.63
C CYS A 17 -11.33 33.68 26.79
N GLY A 18 -11.82 32.97 27.79
CA GLY A 18 -11.48 31.58 28.04
C GLY A 18 -11.90 30.75 26.84
N SER A 19 -10.94 30.38 26.02
CA SER A 19 -11.12 29.23 25.12
C SER A 19 -11.62 28.09 26.01
N LYS A 20 -12.86 27.63 25.80
CA LYS A 20 -13.35 26.40 26.43
C LYS A 20 -12.37 25.30 26.04
N GLU A 21 -11.43 24.99 26.91
CA GLU A 21 -10.64 23.77 26.78
C GLU A 21 -11.63 22.63 26.66
N THR A 22 -11.71 22.03 25.48
CA THR A 22 -12.53 20.83 25.28
C THR A 22 -11.94 19.78 26.21
N LYS A 23 -12.70 19.44 27.27
CA LYS A 23 -12.29 18.41 28.23
C LYS A 23 -12.01 17.13 27.45
N VAL A 24 -10.78 16.64 27.51
CA VAL A 24 -10.36 15.39 26.87
C VAL A 24 -11.22 14.25 27.41
N ASP A 25 -11.84 13.48 26.53
CA ASP A 25 -12.67 12.32 26.85
C ASP A 25 -12.18 11.09 26.07
N PRO A 26 -11.18 10.36 26.59
CA PRO A 26 -10.60 9.23 25.91
C PRO A 26 -11.61 8.09 25.65
N ALA A 27 -12.63 7.95 26.48
CA ALA A 27 -13.66 6.93 26.32
C ALA A 27 -14.53 7.20 25.08
N LYS A 28 -14.98 8.46 24.92
CA LYS A 28 -15.69 8.87 23.70
C LYS A 28 -14.79 8.83 22.49
N SER A 29 -13.54 9.28 22.61
CA SER A 29 -12.56 9.18 21.52
C SER A 29 -12.42 7.74 21.04
N LYS A 30 -12.30 6.78 21.96
CA LYS A 30 -12.23 5.35 21.61
C LYS A 30 -13.50 4.87 20.91
N THR A 31 -14.68 5.21 21.39
CA THR A 31 -15.96 4.80 20.77
C THR A 31 -16.04 5.26 19.32
N HIS A 32 -15.74 6.54 19.05
CA HIS A 32 -15.74 7.08 17.69
C HIS A 32 -14.62 6.46 16.82
N TYR A 33 -13.44 6.20 17.39
CA TYR A 33 -12.36 5.51 16.69
C TYR A 33 -12.75 4.10 16.25
N ASP A 34 -13.37 3.31 17.14
CA ASP A 34 -13.79 1.94 16.84
C ASP A 34 -14.90 1.94 15.77
N LEU A 35 -15.86 2.85 15.86
CA LEU A 35 -16.90 3.03 14.83
C LEU A 35 -16.30 3.46 13.49
N ALA A 36 -15.31 4.36 13.48
CA ALA A 36 -14.62 4.77 12.27
C ALA A 36 -13.94 3.60 11.56
N LEU A 37 -13.32 2.69 12.32
CA LEU A 37 -12.70 1.48 11.76
C LEU A 37 -13.73 0.54 11.15
N GLU A 38 -14.86 0.34 11.81
CA GLU A 38 -15.96 -0.49 11.30
C GLU A 38 -16.52 0.08 10.00
N LEU A 39 -16.82 1.38 9.95
CA LEU A 39 -17.31 2.05 8.75
C LEU A 39 -16.32 1.94 7.58
N ALA A 40 -15.02 2.04 7.86
CA ALA A 40 -13.98 1.85 6.84
C ALA A 40 -13.98 0.42 6.26
N GLN A 41 -14.24 -0.61 7.07
CA GLN A 41 -14.35 -1.99 6.60
C GLN A 41 -15.52 -2.18 5.64
N TYR A 42 -16.63 -1.47 5.86
CA TYR A 42 -17.78 -1.47 4.95
C TYR A 42 -17.62 -0.49 3.76
N SER A 43 -16.43 0.08 3.58
CA SER A 43 -16.14 1.08 2.52
C SER A 43 -16.98 2.37 2.62
N LEU A 44 -17.55 2.66 3.78
CA LEU A 44 -18.27 3.90 4.09
C LEU A 44 -17.27 4.98 4.51
N TYR A 45 -16.37 5.32 3.59
CA TYR A 45 -15.19 6.13 3.89
C TYR A 45 -15.51 7.54 4.39
N GLN A 46 -16.53 8.20 3.84
CA GLN A 46 -16.89 9.56 4.28
C GLN A 46 -17.36 9.56 5.75
N ASN A 47 -18.25 8.64 6.11
CA ASN A 47 -18.70 8.48 7.49
C ASN A 47 -17.54 8.10 8.42
N SER A 48 -16.65 7.22 7.97
CA SER A 48 -15.44 6.86 8.72
C SER A 48 -14.56 8.07 9.01
N LEU A 49 -14.35 8.97 8.03
CA LEU A 49 -13.56 10.18 8.21
C LEU A 49 -14.19 11.14 9.23
N GLU A 50 -15.51 11.28 9.24
CA GLU A 50 -16.26 12.08 10.22
C GLU A 50 -16.10 11.53 11.65
N GLU A 51 -16.20 10.21 11.80
CA GLU A 51 -16.01 9.55 13.09
C GLU A 51 -14.57 9.64 13.59
N PHE A 52 -13.56 9.58 12.71
CA PHE A 52 -12.18 9.88 13.10
C PHE A 52 -12.03 11.34 13.56
N ASP A 53 -12.73 12.31 12.94
CA ASP A 53 -12.71 13.71 13.40
C ASP A 53 -13.29 13.86 14.79
N LEU A 54 -14.38 13.15 15.10
CA LEU A 54 -14.95 13.11 16.44
C LEU A 54 -13.99 12.47 17.45
N ALA A 55 -13.33 11.36 17.07
CA ALA A 55 -12.32 10.75 17.92
C ALA A 55 -11.18 11.71 18.26
N ILE A 56 -10.66 12.43 17.27
CA ILE A 56 -9.61 13.45 17.43
C ILE A 56 -10.11 14.64 18.25
N LYS A 57 -11.37 15.05 18.07
CA LYS A 57 -11.97 16.15 18.83
C LYS A 57 -12.09 15.80 20.31
N PHE A 58 -12.47 14.58 20.66
CA PHE A 58 -12.57 14.13 22.06
C PHE A 58 -11.20 13.84 22.68
N ASP A 59 -10.21 13.43 21.88
CA ASP A 59 -8.83 13.26 22.33
C ASP A 59 -7.85 13.71 21.23
N PRO A 60 -7.39 14.98 21.29
CA PRO A 60 -6.38 15.51 20.36
C PRO A 60 -5.02 14.80 20.41
N GLY A 61 -4.79 13.96 21.42
CA GLY A 61 -3.61 13.09 21.54
C GLY A 61 -3.78 11.71 20.92
N ASN A 62 -4.94 11.37 20.37
CA ASN A 62 -5.20 10.05 19.81
C ASN A 62 -4.41 9.81 18.50
N ILE A 63 -3.15 9.39 18.65
CA ILE A 63 -2.21 9.09 17.56
C ILE A 63 -2.82 8.09 16.56
N ASN A 64 -3.53 7.08 17.07
CA ASN A 64 -4.13 6.04 16.21
C ASN A 64 -5.25 6.60 15.32
N ALA A 65 -6.04 7.54 15.82
CA ALA A 65 -7.10 8.18 15.03
C ALA A 65 -6.49 9.00 13.87
N TYR A 66 -5.46 9.82 14.14
CA TYR A 66 -4.73 10.53 13.08
C TYR A 66 -4.15 9.56 12.05
N ARG A 67 -3.47 8.51 12.50
CA ARG A 67 -2.81 7.55 11.61
C ARG A 67 -3.81 6.79 10.75
N LYS A 68 -4.91 6.28 11.32
CA LYS A 68 -5.93 5.53 10.59
C LYS A 68 -6.71 6.42 9.63
N LYS A 69 -7.08 7.65 10.05
CA LYS A 69 -7.67 8.65 9.16
C LYS A 69 -6.75 8.94 7.97
N GLY A 70 -5.45 9.12 8.22
CA GLY A 70 -4.45 9.32 7.17
C GLY A 70 -4.39 8.17 6.18
N LEU A 71 -4.53 6.92 6.64
CA LEU A 71 -4.56 5.75 5.76
C LEU A 71 -5.83 5.70 4.90
N VAL A 72 -7.00 6.06 5.44
CA VAL A 72 -8.24 6.17 4.66
C VAL A 72 -8.09 7.23 3.57
N LEU A 73 -7.60 8.43 3.93
CA LEU A 73 -7.35 9.51 2.96
C LEU A 73 -6.33 9.11 1.89
N PHE A 74 -5.27 8.40 2.27
CA PHE A 74 -4.30 7.85 1.31
C PHE A 74 -4.98 6.90 0.32
N GLY A 75 -5.82 5.99 0.81
CA GLY A 75 -6.59 5.06 -0.03
C GLY A 75 -7.57 5.77 -1.00
N LEU A 76 -8.04 6.96 -0.61
CA LEU A 76 -8.87 7.83 -1.44
C LEU A 76 -8.05 8.76 -2.37
N ASN A 77 -6.73 8.61 -2.43
CA ASN A 77 -5.77 9.45 -3.16
C ASN A 77 -5.74 10.92 -2.70
N GLN A 78 -6.26 11.22 -1.48
CA GLN A 78 -6.19 12.53 -0.85
C GLN A 78 -4.84 12.69 -0.15
N TYR A 79 -3.77 12.77 -0.95
CA TYR A 79 -2.39 12.68 -0.47
C TYR A 79 -1.96 13.87 0.38
N VAL A 80 -2.46 15.08 0.10
CA VAL A 80 -2.11 16.30 0.83
C VAL A 80 -2.63 16.23 2.27
N GLU A 81 -3.86 15.80 2.44
CA GLU A 81 -4.50 15.64 3.75
C GLU A 81 -3.86 14.49 4.54
N ALA A 82 -3.59 13.36 3.87
CA ALA A 82 -2.89 12.23 4.47
C ALA A 82 -1.49 12.62 4.98
N GLU A 83 -0.73 13.39 4.20
CA GLU A 83 0.58 13.92 4.59
C GLU A 83 0.51 14.75 5.87
N LYS A 84 -0.47 15.67 5.97
CA LYS A 84 -0.68 16.49 7.17
C LYS A 84 -0.91 15.63 8.40
N LEU A 85 -1.72 14.59 8.28
CA LEU A 85 -2.03 13.72 9.41
C LEU A 85 -0.82 12.88 9.83
N PHE A 86 -0.04 12.30 8.89
CA PHE A 86 1.16 11.56 9.27
C PHE A 86 2.24 12.47 9.87
N LYS A 87 2.39 13.70 9.39
CA LYS A 87 3.25 14.71 10.04
C LYS A 87 2.75 15.07 11.45
N LYS A 88 1.43 15.12 11.66
CA LYS A 88 0.86 15.32 12.98
C LYS A 88 1.18 14.15 13.91
N VAL A 89 1.07 12.90 13.44
CA VAL A 89 1.51 11.71 14.21
C VAL A 89 2.97 11.84 14.61
N ILE A 90 3.88 12.18 13.68
CA ILE A 90 5.31 12.37 13.96
C ILE A 90 5.55 13.49 14.97
N SER A 91 4.73 14.55 14.95
CA SER A 91 4.85 15.65 15.94
C SER A 91 4.41 15.26 17.34
N LEU A 92 3.46 14.32 17.45
CA LEU A 92 2.98 13.78 18.73
C LEU A 92 3.88 12.67 19.27
N ASP A 93 4.42 11.86 18.35
CA ASP A 93 5.30 10.73 18.65
C ASP A 93 6.42 10.66 17.59
N PRO A 94 7.57 11.32 17.85
CA PRO A 94 8.70 11.31 16.91
C PRO A 94 9.34 9.96 16.65
N GLU A 95 9.04 8.95 17.47
CA GLU A 95 9.55 7.58 17.32
C GLU A 95 8.54 6.64 16.66
N ASN A 96 7.42 7.18 16.14
CA ASN A 96 6.39 6.38 15.49
C ASN A 96 6.85 5.86 14.11
N VAL A 97 7.43 4.69 14.08
CA VAL A 97 7.93 4.02 12.86
C VAL A 97 6.86 3.97 11.77
N GLN A 98 5.62 3.61 12.12
CA GLN A 98 4.54 3.47 11.15
C GLN A 98 4.17 4.81 10.48
N ALA A 99 4.34 5.93 11.19
CA ALA A 99 4.09 7.26 10.61
C ALA A 99 5.12 7.62 9.54
N TYR A 100 6.39 7.30 9.75
CA TYR A 100 7.43 7.49 8.73
C TYR A 100 7.22 6.58 7.52
N ILE A 101 6.83 5.32 7.74
CA ILE A 101 6.51 4.39 6.63
C ILE A 101 5.35 4.95 5.79
N ASN A 102 4.27 5.38 6.44
CA ASN A 102 3.08 5.91 5.78
C ASN A 102 3.35 7.24 5.06
N LEU A 103 4.13 8.14 5.69
CA LEU A 103 4.55 9.39 5.05
C LEU A 103 5.44 9.11 3.83
N GLY A 104 6.33 8.12 3.91
CA GLY A 104 7.11 7.65 2.77
C GLY A 104 6.24 7.13 1.62
N MET A 105 5.16 6.39 1.93
CA MET A 105 4.20 5.94 0.93
C MET A 105 3.51 7.12 0.23
N VAL A 106 3.13 8.17 0.98
CA VAL A 106 2.56 9.40 0.39
C VAL A 106 3.58 10.05 -0.55
N LYS A 107 4.83 10.24 -0.10
CA LYS A 107 5.89 10.85 -0.91
C LYS A 107 6.16 10.06 -2.19
N TYR A 108 6.17 8.73 -2.09
CA TYR A 108 6.30 7.86 -3.25
C TYR A 108 5.13 8.05 -4.25
N SER A 109 3.89 8.07 -3.76
CA SER A 109 2.69 8.22 -4.59
C SER A 109 2.57 9.60 -5.24
N THR A 110 3.16 10.63 -4.63
CA THR A 110 3.25 12.00 -5.20
C THR A 110 4.47 12.21 -6.11
N GLY A 111 5.30 11.16 -6.32
CA GLY A 111 6.45 11.20 -7.21
C GLY A 111 7.77 11.58 -6.53
N ASP A 112 7.76 11.94 -5.26
CA ASP A 112 8.95 12.31 -4.48
C ASP A 112 9.64 11.05 -3.92
N LYS A 113 10.21 10.25 -4.84
CA LYS A 113 10.87 8.97 -4.51
C LYS A 113 12.09 9.14 -3.60
N GLY A 114 12.79 10.28 -3.70
CA GLY A 114 13.97 10.56 -2.88
C GLY A 114 13.61 10.75 -1.41
N ASP A 115 12.60 11.53 -1.12
CA ASP A 115 12.14 11.73 0.26
C ASP A 115 11.41 10.49 0.81
N ALA A 116 10.69 9.75 -0.05
CA ALA A 116 10.13 8.46 0.34
C ALA A 116 11.21 7.51 0.87
N LYS A 117 12.30 7.37 0.13
CA LYS A 117 13.44 6.51 0.51
C LYS A 117 14.06 6.96 1.85
N LYS A 118 14.33 8.26 2.02
CA LYS A 118 14.87 8.81 3.28
C LYS A 118 13.97 8.51 4.48
N LEU A 119 12.64 8.65 4.31
CA LEU A 119 11.67 8.37 5.37
C LEU A 119 11.65 6.88 5.75
N TRP A 120 11.71 5.99 4.76
CA TRP A 120 11.79 4.54 5.02
C TRP A 120 13.13 4.13 5.63
N GLU A 121 14.26 4.70 5.18
CA GLU A 121 15.56 4.48 5.82
C GLU A 121 15.56 4.98 7.27
N LYS A 122 14.92 6.12 7.53
CA LYS A 122 14.76 6.63 8.90
C LYS A 122 13.95 5.66 9.76
N SER A 123 12.84 5.10 9.25
CA SER A 123 12.03 4.13 9.98
C SER A 123 12.83 2.86 10.34
N ILE A 124 13.64 2.35 9.42
CA ILE A 124 14.50 1.18 9.64
C ILE A 124 15.56 1.43 10.72
N ASN A 125 16.11 2.65 10.76
CA ASN A 125 17.17 3.01 11.72
C ASN A 125 16.65 3.26 13.16
N MET A 126 15.34 3.34 13.36
CA MET A 126 14.74 3.54 14.69
C MET A 126 14.84 2.33 15.62
N LYS A 127 15.22 1.14 15.09
CA LYS A 127 15.48 -0.09 15.87
C LYS A 127 14.40 -0.41 16.92
N THR A 128 13.14 -0.23 16.55
CA THR A 128 12.02 -0.67 17.39
C THR A 128 11.66 -2.12 17.06
N ASP A 129 10.95 -2.80 17.94
CA ASP A 129 10.42 -4.16 17.70
C ASP A 129 9.35 -4.17 16.59
N ASP A 130 8.93 -2.99 16.12
CA ASP A 130 8.02 -2.85 14.97
C ASP A 130 8.72 -3.27 13.69
N ASN A 131 8.09 -4.19 13.01
CA ASN A 131 8.57 -4.88 11.83
C ASN A 131 8.94 -3.91 10.67
N ASP A 132 10.24 -3.71 10.45
CA ASP A 132 10.82 -2.89 9.38
C ASP A 132 10.56 -3.45 7.98
N SER A 133 10.04 -4.66 7.88
CA SER A 133 9.90 -5.40 6.61
C SER A 133 9.11 -4.61 5.57
N LYS A 134 8.12 -3.81 5.99
CA LYS A 134 7.35 -2.94 5.06
C LYS A 134 8.22 -1.86 4.44
N ALA A 135 9.00 -1.16 5.26
CA ALA A 135 9.92 -0.12 4.79
C ALA A 135 11.00 -0.71 3.87
N ILE A 136 11.58 -1.85 4.28
CA ILE A 136 12.58 -2.59 3.50
C ILE A 136 11.99 -3.03 2.15
N ASN A 137 10.77 -3.60 2.14
CA ASN A 137 10.08 -3.99 0.92
C ASN A 137 9.81 -2.77 0.00
N ASN A 138 9.43 -1.62 0.56
CA ASN A 138 9.20 -0.41 -0.22
C ASN A 138 10.48 0.13 -0.87
N ILE A 139 11.60 0.08 -0.16
CA ILE A 139 12.92 0.42 -0.73
C ILE A 139 13.31 -0.59 -1.83
N ALA A 140 13.01 -1.87 -1.63
CA ALA A 140 13.24 -2.90 -2.64
C ALA A 140 12.42 -2.64 -3.92
N ASN A 141 11.15 -2.21 -3.77
CA ASN A 141 10.30 -1.80 -4.89
C ASN A 141 10.95 -0.65 -5.68
N LEU A 142 11.52 0.37 -5.02
CA LEU A 142 12.23 1.45 -5.70
C LEU A 142 13.39 0.92 -6.53
N TYR A 143 14.25 0.07 -5.96
CA TYR A 143 15.37 -0.51 -6.71
C TYR A 143 14.89 -1.38 -7.88
N LYS A 144 13.77 -2.11 -7.73
CA LYS A 144 13.18 -2.88 -8.84
C LYS A 144 12.70 -1.98 -9.98
N GLU A 145 12.06 -0.85 -9.67
CA GLU A 145 11.64 0.15 -10.67
C GLU A 145 12.84 0.80 -11.38
N GLU A 146 13.92 1.06 -10.65
CA GLU A 146 15.20 1.52 -11.20
C GLU A 146 15.93 0.42 -12.01
N LYS A 147 15.33 -0.79 -12.10
CA LYS A 147 15.95 -1.99 -12.69
C LYS A 147 17.26 -2.41 -12.04
N ASN A 148 17.52 -1.95 -10.83
CA ASN A 148 18.65 -2.38 -10.01
C ASN A 148 18.25 -3.66 -9.25
N TYR A 149 18.12 -4.75 -10.01
CA TYR A 149 17.57 -6.00 -9.49
C TYR A 149 18.41 -6.62 -8.37
N ASP A 150 19.75 -6.47 -8.42
CA ASP A 150 20.61 -7.03 -7.38
C ASP A 150 20.35 -6.38 -6.02
N LYS A 151 20.26 -5.04 -5.96
CA LYS A 151 19.89 -4.34 -4.73
C LYS A 151 18.44 -4.63 -4.30
N ALA A 152 17.53 -4.75 -5.25
CA ALA A 152 16.15 -5.11 -4.95
C ALA A 152 16.07 -6.50 -4.31
N ILE A 153 16.78 -7.50 -4.87
CA ILE A 153 16.87 -8.87 -4.33
C ILE A 153 17.41 -8.86 -2.90
N GLU A 154 18.53 -8.16 -2.66
CA GLU A 154 19.12 -8.04 -1.32
C GLU A 154 18.08 -7.53 -0.30
N ARG A 155 17.37 -6.47 -0.64
CA ARG A 155 16.36 -5.88 0.25
C ARG A 155 15.13 -6.76 0.43
N TYR A 156 14.63 -7.39 -0.64
CA TYR A 156 13.52 -8.34 -0.50
C TYR A 156 13.90 -9.58 0.31
N GLN A 157 15.12 -10.09 0.17
CA GLN A 157 15.62 -11.20 1.01
C GLN A 157 15.61 -10.81 2.49
N LEU A 158 16.01 -9.57 2.81
CA LEU A 158 15.96 -9.07 4.18
C LEU A 158 14.50 -8.94 4.67
N ALA A 159 13.57 -8.42 3.85
CA ALA A 159 12.15 -8.35 4.20
C ALA A 159 11.57 -9.75 4.48
N VAL A 160 11.89 -10.74 3.63
CA VAL A 160 11.45 -12.14 3.81
C VAL A 160 12.10 -12.77 5.06
N LYS A 161 13.36 -12.45 5.36
CA LYS A 161 14.03 -12.93 6.58
C LYS A 161 13.34 -12.41 7.84
N ASN A 162 12.93 -11.13 7.85
CA ASN A 162 12.27 -10.50 8.99
C ASN A 162 10.80 -10.95 9.16
N ASP A 163 10.12 -11.26 8.04
CA ASP A 163 8.74 -11.74 8.03
C ASP A 163 8.59 -12.91 7.04
N PRO A 164 9.01 -14.12 7.44
CA PRO A 164 9.11 -15.27 6.54
C PRO A 164 7.78 -15.90 6.14
N ILE A 165 6.67 -15.49 6.77
CA ILE A 165 5.32 -15.99 6.42
C ILE A 165 4.58 -15.07 5.45
N ASN A 166 5.15 -13.92 5.12
CA ASN A 166 4.51 -12.93 4.25
C ASN A 166 4.69 -13.30 2.78
N SER A 167 3.67 -13.89 2.20
CA SER A 167 3.68 -14.31 0.79
C SER A 167 3.87 -13.15 -0.19
N MET A 168 3.49 -11.91 0.17
CA MET A 168 3.70 -10.74 -0.68
C MET A 168 5.20 -10.45 -0.86
N TYR A 169 5.99 -10.49 0.22
CA TYR A 169 7.45 -10.28 0.13
C TYR A 169 8.12 -11.38 -0.66
N MET A 170 7.70 -12.64 -0.47
CA MET A 170 8.18 -13.76 -1.28
C MET A 170 7.83 -13.60 -2.76
N ASN A 171 6.62 -13.18 -3.07
CA ASN A 171 6.19 -12.95 -4.44
C ASN A 171 6.97 -11.82 -5.12
N ASN A 172 7.25 -10.73 -4.40
CA ASN A 172 8.07 -9.64 -4.90
C ASN A 172 9.53 -10.08 -5.14
N LEU A 173 10.08 -10.86 -4.22
CA LEU A 173 11.42 -11.45 -4.35
C LEU A 173 11.50 -12.36 -5.58
N ALA A 174 10.53 -13.27 -5.73
CA ALA A 174 10.49 -14.21 -6.83
C ALA A 174 10.33 -13.51 -8.18
N ASP A 175 9.45 -12.52 -8.29
CA ASP A 175 9.31 -11.71 -9.51
C ASP A 175 10.60 -10.97 -9.85
N THR A 176 11.32 -10.46 -8.84
CA THR A 176 12.59 -9.79 -9.05
C THR A 176 13.69 -10.75 -9.49
N PHE A 177 13.76 -11.97 -8.91
CA PHE A 177 14.64 -13.02 -9.41
C PHE A 177 14.34 -13.35 -10.87
N ARG A 178 13.04 -13.50 -11.24
CA ARG A 178 12.62 -13.74 -12.62
C ARG A 178 13.07 -12.62 -13.57
N LEU A 179 12.86 -11.35 -13.18
CA LEU A 179 13.28 -10.19 -13.98
C LEU A 179 14.80 -10.10 -14.14
N ASN A 180 15.55 -10.62 -13.17
CA ASN A 180 17.02 -10.73 -13.20
C ASN A 180 17.52 -12.01 -13.90
N GLY A 181 16.62 -12.80 -14.52
CA GLY A 181 16.98 -14.03 -15.23
C GLY A 181 17.28 -15.23 -14.33
N GLN A 182 17.13 -15.11 -13.02
CA GLN A 182 17.43 -16.12 -12.01
C GLN A 182 16.21 -17.02 -11.75
N LEU A 183 15.77 -17.77 -12.79
CA LEU A 183 14.50 -18.49 -12.80
C LEU A 183 14.43 -19.61 -11.74
N ASP A 184 15.54 -20.29 -11.47
CA ASP A 184 15.60 -21.36 -10.46
C ASP A 184 15.37 -20.81 -9.06
N GLN A 185 15.98 -19.65 -8.72
CA GLN A 185 15.75 -18.99 -7.45
C GLN A 185 14.30 -18.50 -7.32
N ALA A 186 13.73 -17.93 -8.39
CA ALA A 186 12.33 -17.55 -8.43
C ALA A 186 11.42 -18.74 -8.14
N MET A 187 11.65 -19.88 -8.79
CA MET A 187 10.89 -21.11 -8.59
C MET A 187 10.96 -21.60 -7.15
N LYS A 188 12.16 -21.63 -6.56
CA LYS A 188 12.38 -22.09 -5.17
C LYS A 188 11.61 -21.22 -4.18
N VAL A 189 11.65 -19.90 -4.33
CA VAL A 189 10.92 -18.96 -3.45
C VAL A 189 9.42 -19.15 -3.57
N LEU A 190 8.88 -19.31 -4.80
CA LEU A 190 7.45 -19.52 -5.05
C LEU A 190 6.95 -20.86 -4.49
N GLN A 191 7.75 -21.93 -4.61
CA GLN A 191 7.43 -23.23 -3.99
C GLN A 191 7.35 -23.12 -2.46
N ASN A 192 8.25 -22.37 -1.83
CA ASN A 192 8.18 -22.11 -0.39
C ASN A 192 6.93 -21.28 -0.03
N SER A 193 6.61 -20.26 -0.82
CA SER A 193 5.38 -19.48 -0.61
C SER A 193 4.13 -20.34 -0.68
N LEU A 194 4.04 -21.31 -1.61
CA LEU A 194 2.92 -22.24 -1.70
C LEU A 194 2.80 -23.19 -0.50
N LYS A 195 3.92 -23.57 0.11
CA LYS A 195 3.89 -24.41 1.33
C LYS A 195 3.26 -23.66 2.50
N LEU A 196 3.46 -22.34 2.56
CA LEU A 196 2.89 -21.47 3.60
C LEU A 196 1.43 -21.09 3.32
N ASN A 197 1.10 -20.86 2.06
CA ASN A 197 -0.25 -20.49 1.60
C ASN A 197 -0.58 -21.14 0.24
N SER A 198 -1.19 -22.31 0.28
CA SER A 198 -1.55 -23.05 -0.93
C SER A 198 -2.57 -22.34 -1.84
N ALA A 199 -3.28 -21.33 -1.33
CA ALA A 199 -4.27 -20.56 -2.10
C ALA A 199 -3.73 -19.20 -2.59
N GLY A 200 -2.42 -18.99 -2.60
CA GLY A 200 -1.79 -17.73 -2.96
C GLY A 200 -1.99 -17.36 -4.44
N MET A 201 -2.96 -16.48 -4.73
CA MET A 201 -3.23 -15.97 -6.09
C MET A 201 -1.95 -15.43 -6.77
N GLY A 202 -1.23 -14.52 -6.09
CA GLY A 202 -0.02 -13.91 -6.61
C GLY A 202 1.11 -14.92 -6.82
N THR A 203 1.18 -15.96 -5.98
CA THR A 203 2.17 -17.03 -6.10
C THR A 203 1.92 -17.87 -7.33
N TYR A 204 0.66 -18.28 -7.61
CA TYR A 204 0.31 -18.99 -8.84
C TYR A 204 0.53 -18.13 -10.09
N PHE A 205 0.21 -16.83 -10.03
CA PHE A 205 0.46 -15.93 -11.15
C PHE A 205 1.96 -15.83 -11.46
N ASN A 206 2.80 -15.61 -10.44
CA ASN A 206 4.25 -15.54 -10.64
C ASN A 206 4.86 -16.87 -11.10
N LEU A 207 4.35 -18.02 -10.62
CA LEU A 207 4.72 -19.34 -11.18
C LEU A 207 4.39 -19.43 -12.68
N GLY A 208 3.21 -18.93 -13.06
CA GLY A 208 2.83 -18.85 -14.48
C GLY A 208 3.82 -18.03 -15.30
N LEU A 209 4.29 -16.90 -14.79
CA LEU A 209 5.30 -16.07 -15.45
C LEU A 209 6.65 -16.79 -15.56
N VAL A 210 7.12 -17.44 -14.48
CA VAL A 210 8.38 -18.21 -14.49
C VAL A 210 8.31 -19.35 -15.48
N TYR A 211 7.23 -20.15 -15.50
CA TYR A 211 7.07 -21.23 -16.48
C TYR A 211 6.96 -20.72 -17.91
N LYS A 212 6.34 -19.54 -18.13
CA LYS A 212 6.30 -18.91 -19.46
C LYS A 212 7.71 -18.53 -19.91
N ASP A 213 8.54 -17.95 -19.05
CA ASP A 213 9.93 -17.59 -19.37
C ASP A 213 10.79 -18.83 -19.63
N LEU A 214 10.51 -19.95 -18.95
CA LEU A 214 11.10 -21.28 -19.22
C LEU A 214 10.52 -21.94 -20.49
N LYS A 215 9.55 -21.33 -21.18
CA LYS A 215 8.83 -21.87 -22.35
C LYS A 215 8.03 -23.16 -22.04
N GLU A 216 7.74 -23.42 -20.79
CA GLU A 216 6.92 -24.53 -20.31
C GLU A 216 5.42 -24.17 -20.36
N ASN A 217 4.89 -23.91 -21.56
CA ASN A 217 3.56 -23.36 -21.80
C ASN A 217 2.44 -24.09 -21.05
N LYS A 218 2.47 -25.43 -20.97
CA LYS A 218 1.43 -26.20 -20.26
C LYS A 218 1.40 -25.84 -18.77
N LYS A 219 2.56 -25.84 -18.09
CA LYS A 219 2.65 -25.50 -16.67
C LYS A 219 2.30 -24.03 -16.42
N ALA A 220 2.68 -23.14 -17.35
CA ALA A 220 2.30 -21.73 -17.29
C ALA A 220 0.78 -21.56 -17.32
N LEU A 221 0.11 -22.20 -18.30
CA LEU A 221 -1.36 -22.17 -18.42
C LEU A 221 -2.05 -22.70 -17.16
N ASP A 222 -1.57 -23.83 -16.61
CA ASP A 222 -2.14 -24.41 -15.38
C ASP A 222 -1.97 -23.48 -14.17
N SER A 223 -0.82 -22.82 -14.07
CA SER A 223 -0.55 -21.87 -13.00
C SER A 223 -1.44 -20.62 -13.11
N PHE A 224 -1.57 -20.03 -14.29
CA PHE A 224 -2.48 -18.89 -14.49
C PHE A 224 -3.95 -19.28 -14.26
N LYS A 225 -4.38 -20.48 -14.66
CA LYS A 225 -5.75 -20.97 -14.35
C LYS A 225 -5.98 -21.08 -12.84
N LYS A 226 -5.00 -21.59 -12.08
CA LYS A 226 -5.08 -21.62 -10.62
C LYS A 226 -5.18 -20.22 -10.03
N SER A 227 -4.44 -19.24 -10.54
CA SER A 227 -4.54 -17.85 -10.07
C SER A 227 -5.94 -17.26 -10.32
N ILE A 228 -6.56 -17.56 -11.47
CA ILE A 228 -7.93 -17.17 -11.81
C ILE A 228 -8.96 -17.88 -10.90
N GLN A 229 -8.74 -19.14 -10.54
CA GLN A 229 -9.62 -19.85 -9.60
C GLN A 229 -9.67 -19.18 -8.22
N VAL A 230 -8.54 -18.61 -7.78
CA VAL A 230 -8.48 -17.85 -6.52
C VAL A 230 -9.13 -16.46 -6.67
N ASN A 231 -8.89 -15.78 -7.80
CA ASN A 231 -9.51 -14.50 -8.11
C ASN A 231 -9.89 -14.43 -9.58
N ALA A 232 -11.18 -14.61 -9.86
CA ALA A 232 -11.73 -14.59 -11.21
C ALA A 232 -11.58 -13.24 -11.93
N ALA A 233 -11.34 -12.14 -11.20
CA ALA A 233 -11.16 -10.80 -11.76
C ALA A 233 -9.68 -10.47 -12.06
N LEU A 234 -8.75 -11.42 -11.96
CA LEU A 234 -7.33 -11.20 -12.27
C LEU A 234 -7.11 -11.09 -13.80
N THR A 235 -7.36 -9.92 -14.34
CA THR A 235 -7.35 -9.63 -15.78
C THR A 235 -6.01 -9.96 -16.45
N GLU A 236 -4.91 -9.70 -15.75
CA GLU A 236 -3.57 -9.96 -16.26
C GLU A 236 -3.33 -11.45 -16.52
N ALA A 237 -3.91 -12.35 -15.70
CA ALA A 237 -3.78 -13.80 -15.95
C ALA A 237 -4.50 -14.22 -17.24
N TYR A 238 -5.69 -13.69 -17.53
CA TYR A 238 -6.37 -13.93 -18.80
C TYR A 238 -5.55 -13.45 -19.99
N TYR A 239 -4.95 -12.26 -19.87
CA TYR A 239 -4.07 -11.72 -20.88
C TYR A 239 -2.86 -12.63 -21.13
N GLN A 240 -2.19 -13.11 -20.07
CA GLN A 240 -1.05 -14.01 -20.20
C GLN A 240 -1.44 -15.34 -20.84
N ILE A 241 -2.61 -15.90 -20.49
CA ILE A 241 -3.15 -17.11 -21.14
C ILE A 241 -3.39 -16.85 -22.64
N ALA A 242 -3.98 -15.72 -23.00
CA ALA A 242 -4.21 -15.35 -24.40
C ALA A 242 -2.89 -15.26 -25.19
N GLN A 243 -1.85 -14.65 -24.60
CA GLN A 243 -0.53 -14.55 -25.21
C GLN A 243 0.11 -15.93 -25.44
N ILE A 244 -0.02 -16.86 -24.49
CA ILE A 244 0.48 -18.24 -24.66
C ILE A 244 -0.27 -18.94 -25.78
N HIS A 245 -1.60 -18.87 -25.82
CA HIS A 245 -2.38 -19.48 -26.90
C HIS A 245 -2.04 -18.86 -28.26
N LEU A 246 -1.74 -17.57 -28.31
CA LEU A 246 -1.28 -16.93 -29.55
C LEU A 246 0.06 -17.49 -30.03
N THR A 247 1.03 -17.66 -29.11
CA THR A 247 2.33 -18.26 -29.45
C THR A 247 2.18 -19.74 -29.91
N MET A 248 1.17 -20.45 -29.40
CA MET A 248 0.82 -21.82 -29.80
C MET A 248 -0.03 -21.87 -31.07
N LYS A 249 -0.30 -20.73 -31.72
CA LYS A 249 -1.16 -20.59 -32.91
C LYS A 249 -2.63 -21.01 -32.69
N ASN A 250 -3.09 -21.06 -31.45
CA ASN A 250 -4.48 -21.32 -31.05
C ASN A 250 -5.29 -20.02 -31.02
N ARG A 251 -5.66 -19.54 -32.21
CA ARG A 251 -6.33 -18.24 -32.39
C ARG A 251 -7.63 -18.13 -31.58
N ASP A 252 -8.50 -19.13 -31.66
CA ASP A 252 -9.82 -19.10 -31.00
C ASP A 252 -9.70 -19.02 -29.50
N LEU A 253 -8.77 -19.78 -28.87
CA LEU A 253 -8.52 -19.70 -27.45
C LEU A 253 -7.85 -18.38 -27.08
N ALA A 254 -6.92 -17.90 -27.90
CA ALA A 254 -6.32 -16.56 -27.67
C ALA A 254 -7.40 -15.47 -27.67
N LEU A 255 -8.33 -15.51 -28.64
CA LEU A 255 -9.45 -14.56 -28.72
C LEU A 255 -10.36 -14.66 -27.50
N LYS A 256 -10.77 -15.88 -27.14
CA LYS A 256 -11.62 -16.12 -25.96
C LYS A 256 -11.04 -15.52 -24.68
N PHE A 257 -9.74 -15.73 -24.43
CA PHE A 257 -9.11 -15.26 -23.19
C PHE A 257 -8.81 -13.76 -23.21
N ILE A 258 -8.47 -13.16 -24.36
CA ILE A 258 -8.29 -11.71 -24.44
C ILE A 258 -9.63 -10.97 -24.27
N GLU A 259 -10.73 -11.51 -24.75
CA GLU A 259 -12.07 -10.95 -24.53
C GLU A 259 -12.46 -10.98 -23.06
N LYS A 260 -12.10 -12.05 -22.32
CA LYS A 260 -12.27 -12.07 -20.86
C LYS A 260 -11.44 -11.00 -20.16
N ALA A 261 -10.20 -10.76 -20.56
CA ALA A 261 -9.40 -9.68 -20.02
C ALA A 261 -10.04 -8.29 -20.28
N ILE A 262 -10.60 -8.09 -21.48
CA ILE A 262 -11.31 -6.85 -21.86
C ILE A 262 -12.62 -6.68 -21.09
N GLU A 263 -13.38 -7.76 -20.86
CA GLU A 263 -14.63 -7.74 -20.08
C GLU A 263 -14.39 -7.12 -18.68
N PHE A 264 -13.32 -7.55 -18.01
CA PHE A 264 -12.95 -7.01 -16.67
C PHE A 264 -12.22 -5.65 -16.73
N SER A 265 -11.55 -5.33 -17.85
CA SER A 265 -10.77 -4.09 -18.00
C SER A 265 -10.96 -3.47 -19.38
N PRO A 266 -12.16 -2.96 -19.69
CA PRO A 266 -12.53 -2.52 -21.05
C PRO A 266 -11.72 -1.31 -21.56
N LYS A 267 -11.12 -0.53 -20.67
CA LYS A 267 -10.30 0.65 -21.02
C LYS A 267 -8.82 0.34 -21.21
N ASN A 268 -8.39 -0.91 -21.00
CA ASN A 268 -6.98 -1.26 -21.15
C ASN A 268 -6.59 -1.36 -22.64
N LEU A 269 -5.81 -0.38 -23.10
CA LEU A 269 -5.40 -0.27 -24.51
C LEU A 269 -4.56 -1.47 -24.97
N ALA A 270 -3.70 -2.02 -24.11
CA ALA A 270 -2.86 -3.17 -24.47
C ALA A 270 -3.70 -4.42 -24.78
N TYR A 271 -4.80 -4.63 -24.06
CA TYR A 271 -5.71 -5.73 -24.32
C TYR A 271 -6.48 -5.52 -25.63
N GLN A 272 -6.94 -4.29 -25.89
CA GLN A 272 -7.61 -3.92 -27.13
C GLN A 272 -6.68 -4.12 -28.36
N GLU A 273 -5.44 -3.70 -28.27
CA GLU A 273 -4.44 -3.89 -29.32
C GLU A 273 -4.12 -5.36 -29.54
N SER A 274 -4.00 -6.14 -28.46
CA SER A 274 -3.77 -7.59 -28.55
C SER A 274 -4.94 -8.27 -29.27
N ARG A 275 -6.19 -7.90 -28.95
CA ARG A 275 -7.38 -8.41 -29.65
C ARG A 275 -7.35 -8.09 -31.16
N LYS A 276 -7.01 -6.85 -31.51
CA LYS A 276 -6.89 -6.44 -32.94
C LYS A 276 -5.84 -7.30 -33.67
N LYS A 277 -4.69 -7.54 -33.04
CA LYS A 277 -3.62 -8.40 -33.60
C LYS A 277 -4.11 -9.84 -33.81
N ILE A 278 -4.83 -10.40 -32.83
CA ILE A 278 -5.37 -11.76 -32.93
C ILE A 278 -6.41 -11.85 -34.05
N LEU A 279 -7.24 -10.85 -34.25
CA LEU A 279 -8.26 -10.82 -35.32
C LEU A 279 -7.67 -10.69 -36.74
N ALA A 280 -6.48 -10.09 -36.85
CA ALA A 280 -5.79 -9.89 -38.11
C ALA A 280 -4.99 -11.12 -38.59
N LEU A 281 -4.89 -12.16 -37.76
CA LEU A 281 -4.26 -13.46 -38.09
C LEU A 281 -5.28 -14.43 -38.73
#